data_8f8a8954d29bb5c690e1a04f7d3cfa7c
#
_entry.id   8f8a8954d29bb5c690e1a04f7d3cfa7c
#
_cell.length_a   1.000
_cell.length_b   1.000
_cell.length_c   1.000
_cell.angle_alpha   90.00
_cell.angle_beta   90.00
_cell.angle_gamma   90.00
#
_symmetry.space_group_name_H-M   'P 1'
#
loop_
_entity.id
_entity.type
_entity.pdbx_description
1 polymer ?
#
loop_
_entity_poly.entity_id
_entity_poly.type
_entity_poly.pdbx_seq_one_letter_code
_entity_poly.pdbx_strand_id
1 'polypeptide(L)'
;NRFWDHPGFDAVGIARAAWKNFSSGGVKQGASTITQQVTKMLLLDSERSYTRKAKELILAVRIERELSKQEILAIYLNHVFLGNNAYGVTAAAETYFGKQIENVTIAEAALLAGLVAAPSEYAPHRHFDKARARQVYVLGRMRDDGYISDADLANALDEPIAILGETAENDLAAPYFVEQIRQRLGAEVGEDRVLNGGLRVYSTLDPRMQAAAQVALRHGLEALDRRLGFRGPVTRLDAEAADAFADGPPQRVAGAGLEPAHGELLPETRYGGLVTALPKKGGLGLE
;
A
#
# COMPACT_ATOMS: atom_id res chain seq x y z
N ASN A 1 5.14 -24.69 -15.15
CA ASN A 1 6.02 -24.00 -14.20
C ASN A 1 7.49 -24.27 -14.53
N ARG A 2 8.16 -23.30 -15.17
CA ARG A 2 9.53 -23.51 -15.69
C ARG A 2 10.61 -22.74 -14.91
N PHE A 3 10.24 -22.18 -13.76
CA PHE A 3 11.20 -21.43 -12.93
C PHE A 3 12.43 -22.28 -12.55
N TRP A 4 12.20 -23.56 -12.26
CA TRP A 4 13.24 -24.49 -11.81
C TRP A 4 14.18 -24.94 -12.94
N ASP A 5 13.78 -24.78 -14.22
CA ASP A 5 14.46 -25.38 -15.37
C ASP A 5 15.27 -24.37 -16.19
N HIS A 6 14.93 -23.06 -16.14
CA HIS A 6 15.56 -22.08 -17.03
C HIS A 6 16.80 -21.38 -16.37
N PRO A 7 17.79 -20.97 -17.17
CA PRO A 7 19.01 -20.32 -16.69
C PRO A 7 18.88 -18.78 -16.57
N GLY A 8 17.81 -18.27 -15.94
CA GLY A 8 17.55 -16.84 -15.74
C GLY A 8 16.58 -16.23 -16.76
N PHE A 9 16.39 -16.82 -17.93
CA PHE A 9 15.39 -16.42 -18.92
C PHE A 9 14.68 -17.64 -19.50
N ASP A 10 13.40 -17.50 -19.81
CA ASP A 10 12.57 -18.55 -20.42
C ASP A 10 12.29 -18.23 -21.90
N ALA A 11 13.14 -18.75 -22.79
CA ALA A 11 13.00 -18.54 -24.24
C ALA A 11 11.64 -19.04 -24.78
N VAL A 12 11.13 -20.17 -24.26
CA VAL A 12 9.83 -20.72 -24.65
C VAL A 12 8.68 -19.85 -24.11
N GLY A 13 8.81 -19.35 -22.87
CA GLY A 13 7.86 -18.40 -22.29
C GLY A 13 7.81 -17.08 -23.08
N ILE A 14 8.96 -16.57 -23.51
CA ILE A 14 9.06 -15.38 -24.37
C ILE A 14 8.35 -15.61 -25.71
N ALA A 15 8.63 -16.72 -26.39
CA ALA A 15 8.00 -17.05 -27.66
C ALA A 15 6.47 -17.20 -27.51
N ARG A 16 6.01 -17.88 -26.46
CA ARG A 16 4.59 -18.03 -26.14
C ARG A 16 3.91 -16.70 -25.87
N ALA A 17 4.53 -15.82 -25.06
CA ALA A 17 3.99 -14.51 -24.76
C ALA A 17 3.94 -13.62 -26.00
N ALA A 18 4.96 -13.66 -26.84
CA ALA A 18 5.00 -12.95 -28.12
C ALA A 18 3.85 -13.38 -29.05
N TRP A 19 3.66 -14.70 -29.21
CA TRP A 19 2.55 -15.24 -29.99
C TRP A 19 1.17 -14.82 -29.45
N LYS A 20 0.98 -14.93 -28.14
CA LYS A 20 -0.29 -14.57 -27.48
C LYS A 20 -0.59 -13.07 -27.59
N ASN A 21 0.41 -12.21 -27.41
CA ASN A 21 0.27 -10.78 -27.55
C ASN A 21 -0.03 -10.37 -28.99
N PHE A 22 0.63 -11.02 -29.97
CA PHE A 22 0.37 -10.80 -31.39
C PHE A 22 -1.05 -11.23 -31.79
N SER A 23 -1.49 -12.43 -31.35
CA SER A 23 -2.82 -12.96 -31.69
C SER A 23 -3.98 -12.22 -31.01
N SER A 24 -3.72 -11.53 -29.89
CA SER A 24 -4.75 -10.81 -29.13
C SER A 24 -4.78 -9.28 -29.39
N GLY A 25 -3.90 -8.76 -30.24
CA GLY A 25 -3.84 -7.34 -30.61
C GLY A 25 -3.40 -6.41 -29.47
N GLY A 26 -2.75 -6.95 -28.41
CA GLY A 26 -2.28 -6.15 -27.29
C GLY A 26 -1.40 -6.92 -26.31
N VAL A 27 -0.74 -6.19 -25.40
CA VAL A 27 0.13 -6.79 -24.37
C VAL A 27 -0.71 -7.39 -23.25
N LYS A 28 -1.03 -8.68 -23.36
CA LYS A 28 -1.81 -9.42 -22.35
C LYS A 28 -0.98 -10.32 -21.44
N GLN A 29 0.27 -10.61 -21.81
CA GLN A 29 1.13 -11.51 -21.04
C GLN A 29 2.56 -10.99 -20.98
N GLY A 30 3.11 -10.85 -19.77
CA GLY A 30 4.52 -10.58 -19.53
C GLY A 30 5.35 -11.87 -19.67
N ALA A 31 6.59 -11.72 -20.15
CA ALA A 31 7.53 -12.82 -20.34
C ALA A 31 8.74 -12.76 -19.40
N SER A 32 8.76 -11.84 -18.44
CA SER A 32 9.86 -11.72 -17.48
C SER A 32 9.82 -12.85 -16.45
N THR A 33 10.97 -13.46 -16.19
CA THR A 33 11.12 -14.51 -15.17
C THR A 33 11.21 -13.90 -13.75
N ILE A 34 11.07 -14.74 -12.72
CA ILE A 34 11.28 -14.34 -11.31
C ILE A 34 12.71 -13.77 -11.15
N THR A 35 13.72 -14.41 -11.71
CA THR A 35 15.12 -13.95 -11.65
C THR A 35 15.29 -12.56 -12.28
N GLN A 36 14.66 -12.29 -13.42
CA GLN A 36 14.63 -10.96 -14.03
C GLN A 36 13.90 -9.92 -13.17
N GLN A 37 12.87 -10.33 -12.45
CA GLN A 37 12.18 -9.43 -11.51
C GLN A 37 13.07 -9.10 -10.30
N VAL A 38 13.80 -10.09 -9.76
CA VAL A 38 14.79 -9.86 -8.69
C VAL A 38 15.86 -8.87 -9.14
N THR A 39 16.44 -9.04 -10.34
CA THR A 39 17.44 -8.08 -10.85
C THR A 39 16.87 -6.67 -10.99
N LYS A 40 15.64 -6.56 -11.47
CA LYS A 40 14.96 -5.27 -11.58
C LYS A 40 14.73 -4.61 -10.23
N MET A 41 14.30 -5.38 -9.22
CA MET A 41 13.96 -4.84 -7.90
C MET A 41 15.21 -4.38 -7.11
N LEU A 42 16.33 -5.12 -7.22
CA LEU A 42 17.49 -4.90 -6.36
C LEU A 42 18.65 -4.15 -7.03
N LEU A 43 18.78 -4.20 -8.34
CA LEU A 43 20.01 -3.80 -9.03
C LEU A 43 19.81 -2.75 -10.14
N LEU A 44 18.57 -2.39 -10.47
CA LEU A 44 18.30 -1.52 -11.61
C LEU A 44 17.37 -0.37 -11.24
N ASP A 45 17.69 0.81 -11.80
CA ASP A 45 16.86 2.00 -11.68
C ASP A 45 15.50 1.84 -12.37
N SER A 46 14.54 2.69 -11.99
CA SER A 46 13.15 2.65 -12.47
C SER A 46 12.96 3.06 -13.94
N GLU A 47 13.98 3.61 -14.60
CA GLU A 47 13.88 4.07 -16.00
C GLU A 47 13.55 2.93 -16.96
N ARG A 48 12.57 3.16 -17.83
CA ARG A 48 12.15 2.19 -18.85
C ARG A 48 12.97 2.40 -20.12
N SER A 49 14.02 1.58 -20.32
CA SER A 49 14.85 1.61 -21.52
C SER A 49 15.19 0.21 -22.02
N TYR A 50 15.49 0.10 -23.31
CA TYR A 50 15.99 -1.17 -23.89
C TYR A 50 17.35 -1.57 -23.32
N THR A 51 18.18 -0.61 -22.99
CA THR A 51 19.50 -0.83 -22.35
C THR A 51 19.33 -1.42 -20.96
N ARG A 52 18.37 -0.95 -20.18
CA ARG A 52 18.01 -1.55 -18.90
C ARG A 52 17.52 -2.99 -19.07
N LYS A 53 16.69 -3.28 -20.09
CA LYS A 53 16.21 -4.64 -20.33
C LYS A 53 17.33 -5.60 -20.73
N ALA A 54 18.32 -5.15 -21.46
CA ALA A 54 19.52 -5.94 -21.76
C ALA A 54 20.37 -6.20 -20.49
N LYS A 55 20.57 -5.18 -19.66
CA LYS A 55 21.26 -5.33 -18.35
C LYS A 55 20.52 -6.33 -17.45
N GLU A 56 19.18 -6.23 -17.34
CA GLU A 56 18.32 -7.16 -16.58
C GLU A 56 18.57 -8.62 -17.01
N LEU A 57 18.61 -8.88 -18.31
CA LEU A 57 18.84 -10.22 -18.84
C LEU A 57 20.26 -10.75 -18.50
N ILE A 58 21.28 -9.94 -18.69
CA ILE A 58 22.68 -10.31 -18.38
C ILE A 58 22.83 -10.58 -16.88
N LEU A 59 22.28 -9.72 -16.05
CA LEU A 59 22.32 -9.88 -14.60
C LEU A 59 21.54 -11.10 -14.13
N ALA A 60 20.38 -11.39 -14.72
CA ALA A 60 19.61 -12.58 -14.41
C ALA A 60 20.41 -13.87 -14.66
N VAL A 61 21.15 -13.95 -15.78
CA VAL A 61 22.03 -15.11 -16.07
C VAL A 61 23.18 -15.19 -15.08
N ARG A 62 23.74 -14.05 -14.65
CA ARG A 62 24.82 -14.03 -13.64
C ARG A 62 24.34 -14.48 -12.27
N ILE A 63 23.19 -13.97 -11.81
CA ILE A 63 22.58 -14.37 -10.53
C ILE A 63 22.32 -15.88 -10.50
N GLU A 64 21.82 -16.46 -11.58
CA GLU A 64 21.58 -17.91 -11.66
C GLU A 64 22.86 -18.77 -11.63
N ARG A 65 24.03 -18.19 -11.85
CA ARG A 65 25.31 -18.87 -11.68
C ARG A 65 25.85 -18.84 -10.26
N GLU A 66 25.48 -17.81 -9.52
CA GLU A 66 25.98 -17.53 -8.16
C GLU A 66 25.02 -18.01 -7.07
N LEU A 67 23.70 -17.98 -7.35
CA LEU A 67 22.65 -18.31 -6.40
C LEU A 67 21.82 -19.52 -6.87
N SER A 68 21.42 -20.34 -5.93
CA SER A 68 20.48 -21.42 -6.16
C SER A 68 19.07 -20.88 -6.45
N LYS A 69 18.21 -21.69 -7.07
CA LYS A 69 16.81 -21.36 -7.31
C LYS A 69 16.06 -21.04 -6.01
N GLN A 70 16.36 -21.73 -4.92
CA GLN A 70 15.77 -21.49 -3.61
C GLN A 70 16.14 -20.11 -3.08
N GLU A 71 17.41 -19.71 -3.17
CA GLU A 71 17.87 -18.39 -2.74
C GLU A 71 17.25 -17.27 -3.58
N ILE A 72 17.18 -17.44 -4.91
CA ILE A 72 16.52 -16.48 -5.80
C ILE A 72 15.04 -16.33 -5.45
N LEU A 73 14.34 -17.45 -5.19
CA LEU A 73 12.94 -17.42 -4.80
C LEU A 73 12.74 -16.77 -3.42
N ALA A 74 13.62 -17.06 -2.46
CA ALA A 74 13.59 -16.42 -1.14
C ALA A 74 13.77 -14.91 -1.24
N ILE A 75 14.75 -14.44 -2.02
CA ILE A 75 14.95 -13.00 -2.29
C ILE A 75 13.69 -12.40 -2.93
N TYR A 76 13.11 -13.07 -3.92
CA TYR A 76 11.90 -12.60 -4.57
C TYR A 76 10.74 -12.44 -3.59
N LEU A 77 10.44 -13.49 -2.81
CA LEU A 77 9.34 -13.51 -1.85
C LEU A 77 9.52 -12.48 -0.72
N ASN A 78 10.75 -12.14 -0.38
CA ASN A 78 11.03 -11.12 0.64
C ASN A 78 10.92 -9.67 0.13
N HIS A 79 10.91 -9.44 -1.20
CA HIS A 79 10.95 -8.08 -1.76
C HIS A 79 9.78 -7.77 -2.69
N VAL A 80 9.01 -8.78 -3.14
CA VAL A 80 7.92 -8.54 -4.09
C VAL A 80 6.84 -7.65 -3.48
N PHE A 81 6.42 -6.64 -4.22
CA PHE A 81 5.31 -5.78 -3.82
C PHE A 81 3.98 -6.53 -3.95
N LEU A 82 3.20 -6.57 -2.89
CA LEU A 82 1.93 -7.29 -2.78
C LEU A 82 0.71 -6.38 -2.56
N GLY A 83 0.89 -5.08 -2.75
CA GLY A 83 -0.17 -4.09 -2.50
C GLY A 83 -0.18 -3.61 -1.06
N ASN A 84 -1.00 -2.60 -0.76
CA ASN A 84 -1.17 -2.03 0.59
C ASN A 84 0.17 -1.79 1.32
N ASN A 85 1.12 -1.17 0.62
CA ASN A 85 2.48 -0.91 1.09
C ASN A 85 3.27 -2.15 1.60
N ALA A 86 2.77 -3.35 1.36
CA ALA A 86 3.40 -4.58 1.79
C ALA A 86 4.46 -5.05 0.77
N TYR A 87 5.71 -5.06 1.18
CA TYR A 87 6.83 -5.61 0.44
C TYR A 87 7.28 -6.91 1.10
N GLY A 88 7.23 -7.99 0.34
CA GLY A 88 7.49 -9.36 0.80
C GLY A 88 6.28 -10.05 1.44
N VAL A 89 6.32 -11.39 1.41
CA VAL A 89 5.20 -12.22 1.88
C VAL A 89 4.96 -12.12 3.38
N THR A 90 6.01 -11.88 4.18
CA THR A 90 5.89 -11.71 5.63
C THR A 90 5.11 -10.44 5.97
N ALA A 91 5.49 -9.30 5.36
CA ALA A 91 4.76 -8.05 5.56
C ALA A 91 3.33 -8.14 5.04
N ALA A 92 3.10 -8.84 3.92
CA ALA A 92 1.76 -9.05 3.38
C ALA A 92 0.90 -9.95 4.27
N ALA A 93 1.44 -11.00 4.87
CA ALA A 93 0.73 -11.85 5.83
C ALA A 93 0.29 -11.05 7.08
N GLU A 94 1.17 -10.20 7.58
CA GLU A 94 0.86 -9.30 8.68
C GLU A 94 -0.20 -8.25 8.30
N THR A 95 -0.03 -7.61 7.13
CA THR A 95 -0.93 -6.55 6.64
C THR A 95 -2.34 -7.07 6.33
N TYR A 96 -2.45 -8.22 5.67
CA TYR A 96 -3.75 -8.71 5.21
C TYR A 96 -4.45 -9.62 6.22
N PHE A 97 -3.70 -10.37 7.03
CA PHE A 97 -4.27 -11.39 7.92
C PHE A 97 -3.91 -11.18 9.41
N GLY A 98 -2.97 -10.26 9.74
CA GLY A 98 -2.46 -10.09 11.10
C GLY A 98 -1.72 -11.32 11.63
N LYS A 99 -1.14 -12.11 10.73
CA LYS A 99 -0.49 -13.38 11.05
C LYS A 99 0.99 -13.35 10.69
N GLN A 100 1.77 -14.11 11.44
CA GLN A 100 3.13 -14.46 11.01
C GLN A 100 3.05 -15.42 9.82
N ILE A 101 4.04 -15.37 8.93
CA ILE A 101 4.04 -16.13 7.67
C ILE A 101 3.93 -17.65 7.89
N GLU A 102 4.47 -18.16 9.00
CA GLU A 102 4.43 -19.56 9.39
C GLU A 102 3.02 -20.08 9.72
N ASN A 103 2.10 -19.16 10.03
CA ASN A 103 0.72 -19.44 10.41
C ASN A 103 -0.29 -19.19 9.27
N VAL A 104 0.21 -18.87 8.08
CA VAL A 104 -0.63 -18.64 6.89
C VAL A 104 -1.15 -19.97 6.34
N THR A 105 -2.45 -20.04 6.10
CA THR A 105 -3.10 -21.23 5.56
C THR A 105 -2.85 -21.40 4.05
N ILE A 106 -3.18 -22.55 3.48
CA ILE A 106 -3.11 -22.80 2.02
C ILE A 106 -3.98 -21.77 1.27
N ALA A 107 -5.16 -21.48 1.78
CA ALA A 107 -6.07 -20.49 1.21
C ALA A 107 -5.48 -19.09 1.19
N GLU A 108 -4.90 -18.66 2.29
CA GLU A 108 -4.25 -17.35 2.45
C GLU A 108 -2.98 -17.26 1.60
N ALA A 109 -2.15 -18.30 1.59
CA ALA A 109 -0.95 -18.35 0.75
C ALA A 109 -1.29 -18.24 -0.75
N ALA A 110 -2.35 -18.92 -1.19
CA ALA A 110 -2.84 -18.83 -2.57
C ALA A 110 -3.37 -17.42 -2.90
N LEU A 111 -3.98 -16.74 -1.94
CA LEU A 111 -4.40 -15.35 -2.11
C LEU A 111 -3.17 -14.46 -2.32
N LEU A 112 -2.17 -14.51 -1.43
CA LEU A 112 -0.93 -13.73 -1.57
C LEU A 112 -0.23 -13.99 -2.91
N ALA A 113 -0.11 -15.24 -3.32
CA ALA A 113 0.45 -15.61 -4.62
C ALA A 113 -0.35 -15.02 -5.80
N GLY A 114 -1.66 -14.90 -5.64
CA GLY A 114 -2.55 -14.27 -6.60
C GLY A 114 -2.28 -12.77 -6.80
N LEU A 115 -1.93 -12.05 -5.71
CA LEU A 115 -1.67 -10.62 -5.73
C LEU A 115 -0.47 -10.22 -6.58
N VAL A 116 0.53 -11.08 -6.69
CA VAL A 116 1.77 -10.83 -7.45
C VAL A 116 1.50 -10.39 -8.89
N ALA A 117 0.42 -10.84 -9.51
CA ALA A 117 0.11 -10.55 -10.91
C ALA A 117 -0.26 -9.08 -11.15
N ALA A 118 -1.03 -8.48 -10.24
CA ALA A 118 -1.44 -7.08 -10.28
C ALA A 118 -1.88 -6.62 -8.86
N PRO A 119 -0.93 -6.29 -7.98
CA PRO A 119 -1.20 -6.07 -6.56
C PRO A 119 -2.27 -5.02 -6.27
N SER A 120 -2.26 -3.91 -7.01
CA SER A 120 -3.25 -2.83 -6.84
C SER A 120 -4.64 -3.22 -7.37
N GLU A 121 -4.72 -4.03 -8.43
CA GLU A 121 -6.00 -4.46 -9.01
C GLU A 121 -6.66 -5.56 -8.19
N TYR A 122 -5.86 -6.43 -7.58
CA TYR A 122 -6.32 -7.56 -6.76
C TYR A 122 -6.26 -7.26 -5.26
N ALA A 123 -6.05 -6.01 -4.85
CA ALA A 123 -6.00 -5.61 -3.44
C ALA A 123 -7.26 -6.08 -2.70
N PRO A 124 -7.17 -7.03 -1.76
CA PRO A 124 -8.36 -7.72 -1.23
C PRO A 124 -9.25 -6.82 -0.36
N HIS A 125 -8.70 -5.76 0.25
CA HIS A 125 -9.46 -4.77 1.01
C HIS A 125 -10.36 -3.87 0.12
N ARG A 126 -10.03 -3.72 -1.19
CA ARG A 126 -10.81 -2.92 -2.15
C ARG A 126 -11.60 -3.75 -3.15
N HIS A 127 -11.04 -4.89 -3.55
CA HIS A 127 -11.54 -5.70 -4.65
C HIS A 127 -11.54 -7.19 -4.28
N PHE A 128 -12.21 -7.54 -3.17
CA PHE A 128 -12.20 -8.90 -2.63
C PHE A 128 -12.62 -9.96 -3.65
N ASP A 129 -13.66 -9.70 -4.45
CA ASP A 129 -14.14 -10.65 -5.46
C ASP A 129 -13.08 -10.96 -6.52
N LYS A 130 -12.32 -9.95 -6.96
CA LYS A 130 -11.22 -10.15 -7.91
C LYS A 130 -10.06 -10.91 -7.28
N ALA A 131 -9.71 -10.59 -6.03
CA ALA A 131 -8.70 -11.30 -5.26
C ALA A 131 -9.09 -12.77 -5.07
N ARG A 132 -10.34 -13.01 -4.70
CA ARG A 132 -10.91 -14.37 -4.53
C ARG A 132 -10.89 -15.16 -5.84
N ALA A 133 -11.33 -14.57 -6.94
CA ALA A 133 -11.27 -15.22 -8.25
C ALA A 133 -9.83 -15.61 -8.63
N ARG A 134 -8.87 -14.73 -8.32
CA ARG A 134 -7.46 -14.99 -8.56
C ARG A 134 -6.89 -16.08 -7.66
N GLN A 135 -7.29 -16.11 -6.40
CA GLN A 135 -6.95 -17.18 -5.45
C GLN A 135 -7.45 -18.53 -5.93
N VAL A 136 -8.72 -18.64 -6.35
CA VAL A 136 -9.29 -19.88 -6.92
C VAL A 136 -8.47 -20.39 -8.10
N TYR A 137 -8.05 -19.47 -8.98
CA TYR A 137 -7.16 -19.82 -10.09
C TYR A 137 -5.81 -20.38 -9.57
N VAL A 138 -5.21 -19.76 -8.56
CA VAL A 138 -3.93 -20.23 -7.98
C VAL A 138 -4.09 -21.58 -7.34
N LEU A 139 -5.12 -21.78 -6.52
CA LEU A 139 -5.43 -23.09 -5.90
C LEU A 139 -5.61 -24.19 -6.92
N GLY A 140 -6.33 -23.93 -8.01
CA GLY A 140 -6.47 -24.86 -9.12
C GLY A 140 -5.11 -25.22 -9.76
N ARG A 141 -4.23 -24.23 -9.93
CA ARG A 141 -2.88 -24.46 -10.44
C ARG A 141 -2.00 -25.27 -9.47
N MET A 142 -2.11 -24.98 -8.16
CA MET A 142 -1.39 -25.73 -7.13
C MET A 142 -1.79 -27.22 -7.15
N ARG A 143 -3.07 -27.53 -7.33
CA ARG A 143 -3.58 -28.88 -7.48
C ARG A 143 -3.08 -29.53 -8.78
N ASP A 144 -3.21 -28.85 -9.93
CA ASP A 144 -2.80 -29.35 -11.24
C ASP A 144 -1.30 -29.64 -11.32
N ASP A 145 -0.48 -28.85 -10.62
CA ASP A 145 0.97 -29.02 -10.53
C ASP A 145 1.38 -30.00 -9.38
N GLY A 146 0.42 -30.57 -8.64
CA GLY A 146 0.65 -31.59 -7.61
C GLY A 146 1.17 -31.10 -6.28
N TYR A 147 1.06 -29.80 -5.99
CA TYR A 147 1.49 -29.20 -4.71
C TYR A 147 0.48 -29.42 -3.58
N ILE A 148 -0.80 -29.56 -3.92
CA ILE A 148 -1.90 -29.83 -2.96
C ILE A 148 -2.79 -30.96 -3.50
N SER A 149 -3.46 -31.67 -2.61
CA SER A 149 -4.44 -32.70 -2.95
C SER A 149 -5.81 -32.08 -3.33
N ASP A 150 -6.72 -32.89 -3.90
CA ASP A 150 -8.11 -32.48 -4.13
C ASP A 150 -8.83 -32.14 -2.82
N ALA A 151 -8.51 -32.84 -1.73
CA ALA A 151 -9.07 -32.55 -0.40
C ALA A 151 -8.58 -31.20 0.12
N ASP A 152 -7.28 -30.89 -0.02
CA ASP A 152 -6.73 -29.58 0.37
C ASP A 152 -7.34 -28.44 -0.45
N LEU A 153 -7.53 -28.66 -1.75
CA LEU A 153 -8.22 -27.71 -2.61
C LEU A 153 -9.65 -27.41 -2.11
N ALA A 154 -10.43 -28.47 -1.83
CA ALA A 154 -11.79 -28.31 -1.34
C ALA A 154 -11.82 -27.54 -0.01
N ASN A 155 -10.98 -27.93 0.94
CA ASN A 155 -10.87 -27.24 2.24
C ASN A 155 -10.47 -25.76 2.07
N ALA A 156 -9.49 -25.46 1.21
CA ALA A 156 -9.04 -24.08 0.98
C ALA A 156 -10.08 -23.22 0.24
N LEU A 157 -10.94 -23.84 -0.57
CA LEU A 157 -12.05 -23.13 -1.22
C LEU A 157 -13.19 -22.81 -0.23
N ASP A 158 -13.44 -23.68 0.74
CA ASP A 158 -14.49 -23.46 1.76
C ASP A 158 -14.00 -22.59 2.91
N GLU A 159 -12.70 -22.40 3.07
CA GLU A 159 -12.12 -21.61 4.14
C GLU A 159 -12.49 -20.12 4.01
N PRO A 160 -13.12 -19.53 5.06
CA PRO A 160 -13.39 -18.10 5.09
C PRO A 160 -12.09 -17.33 5.34
N ILE A 161 -11.75 -16.43 4.43
CA ILE A 161 -10.58 -15.56 4.60
C ILE A 161 -11.04 -14.24 5.24
N ALA A 162 -10.57 -13.98 6.45
CA ALA A 162 -10.73 -12.69 7.10
C ALA A 162 -9.61 -11.75 6.63
N ILE A 163 -9.95 -10.80 5.79
CA ILE A 163 -9.05 -9.71 5.44
C ILE A 163 -9.16 -8.66 6.53
N LEU A 164 -8.03 -8.31 7.15
CA LEU A 164 -7.95 -7.08 7.91
C LEU A 164 -8.27 -5.96 6.92
N GLY A 165 -9.29 -5.16 7.24
CA GLY A 165 -9.62 -3.97 6.46
C GLY A 165 -8.37 -3.12 6.27
N GLU A 166 -8.45 -2.04 5.47
CA GLU A 166 -7.39 -1.04 5.52
C GLU A 166 -7.17 -0.80 7.02
N THR A 167 -6.16 -1.47 7.59
CA THR A 167 -5.52 -0.92 8.77
C THR A 167 -5.15 0.44 8.25
N ALA A 168 -5.91 1.41 8.71
CA ALA A 168 -5.68 2.74 8.33
C ALA A 168 -4.18 2.93 8.52
N GLU A 169 -3.41 3.00 7.42
CA GLU A 169 -2.05 3.52 7.47
C GLU A 169 -2.07 4.90 8.16
N ASN A 170 -3.26 5.42 8.35
CA ASN A 170 -3.61 6.62 9.09
C ASN A 170 -4.19 6.37 10.49
N ASP A 171 -4.46 5.15 10.92
CA ASP A 171 -4.76 4.84 12.33
C ASP A 171 -3.48 4.48 13.09
N LEU A 172 -2.39 5.18 12.76
CA LEU A 172 -1.29 5.30 13.70
C LEU A 172 -1.90 5.88 14.97
N ALA A 173 -1.93 5.12 16.05
CA ALA A 173 -2.47 5.56 17.34
C ALA A 173 -1.87 6.91 17.79
N ALA A 174 -0.78 7.34 17.17
CA ALA A 174 -0.06 8.58 17.44
C ALA A 174 0.72 9.09 16.21
N PRO A 175 0.08 9.56 15.13
CA PRO A 175 0.76 9.93 13.88
C PRO A 175 1.80 11.05 14.09
N TYR A 176 1.49 12.06 14.90
CA TYR A 176 2.42 13.14 15.23
C TYR A 176 3.64 12.66 16.02
N PHE A 177 3.46 11.71 16.93
CA PHE A 177 4.56 11.10 17.68
C PHE A 177 5.47 10.27 16.77
N VAL A 178 4.90 9.47 15.89
CA VAL A 178 5.65 8.67 14.92
C VAL A 178 6.44 9.57 13.98
N GLU A 179 5.84 10.64 13.46
CA GLU A 179 6.52 11.60 12.60
C GLU A 179 7.67 12.31 13.31
N GLN A 180 7.50 12.68 14.58
CA GLN A 180 8.58 13.28 15.37
C GLN A 180 9.73 12.32 15.58
N ILE A 181 9.45 11.02 15.84
CA ILE A 181 10.49 9.98 15.93
C ILE A 181 11.19 9.82 14.58
N ARG A 182 10.46 9.79 13.47
CA ARG A 182 11.02 9.68 12.13
C ARG A 182 12.02 10.80 11.84
N GLN A 183 11.62 12.06 12.10
CA GLN A 183 12.47 13.24 11.91
C GLN A 183 13.72 13.17 12.78
N ARG A 184 13.56 12.79 14.05
CA ARG A 184 14.68 12.68 14.98
C ARG A 184 15.68 11.58 14.57
N LEU A 185 15.18 10.42 14.19
CA LEU A 185 16.01 9.34 13.67
C LEU A 185 16.68 9.71 12.35
N GLY A 186 15.97 10.40 11.45
CA GLY A 186 16.54 10.93 10.20
C GLY A 186 17.73 11.84 10.44
N ALA A 187 17.65 12.70 11.47
CA ALA A 187 18.77 13.55 11.87
C ALA A 187 19.95 12.79 12.50
N GLU A 188 19.69 11.70 13.24
CA GLU A 188 20.73 10.92 13.95
C GLU A 188 21.40 9.86 13.06
N VAL A 189 20.64 9.13 12.23
CA VAL A 189 21.14 7.98 11.46
C VAL A 189 21.08 8.16 9.94
N GLY A 190 20.51 9.27 9.47
CA GLY A 190 20.31 9.59 8.07
C GLY A 190 18.95 9.13 7.53
N GLU A 191 18.31 9.95 6.69
CA GLU A 191 16.97 9.66 6.15
C GLU A 191 16.92 8.39 5.29
N ASP A 192 17.94 8.17 4.48
CA ASP A 192 18.01 6.96 3.65
C ASP A 192 17.97 5.67 4.50
N ARG A 193 18.67 5.67 5.63
CA ARG A 193 18.68 4.53 6.55
C ARG A 193 17.34 4.36 7.28
N VAL A 194 16.64 5.45 7.57
CA VAL A 194 15.29 5.39 8.16
C VAL A 194 14.29 4.83 7.18
N LEU A 195 14.36 5.26 5.90
CA LEU A 195 13.39 4.86 4.87
C LEU A 195 13.68 3.48 4.28
N ASN A 196 14.95 3.14 4.09
CA ASN A 196 15.38 1.96 3.32
C ASN A 196 16.17 0.94 4.16
N GLY A 197 16.54 1.27 5.39
CA GLY A 197 17.42 0.44 6.24
C GLY A 197 16.71 -0.67 7.00
N GLY A 198 15.41 -0.84 6.87
CA GLY A 198 14.64 -1.89 7.57
C GLY A 198 14.66 -1.77 9.10
N LEU A 199 14.75 -0.55 9.63
CA LEU A 199 14.83 -0.29 11.05
C LEU A 199 13.53 -0.68 11.77
N ARG A 200 13.66 -1.35 12.92
CA ARG A 200 12.57 -1.55 13.88
C ARG A 200 12.78 -0.62 15.06
N VAL A 201 11.81 0.26 15.30
CA VAL A 201 11.87 1.27 16.36
C VAL A 201 10.85 0.95 17.45
N TYR A 202 11.34 0.69 18.65
CA TYR A 202 10.51 0.46 19.82
C TYR A 202 10.42 1.72 20.65
N SER A 203 9.21 2.10 21.04
CA SER A 203 8.96 3.27 21.88
C SER A 203 8.28 2.87 23.18
N THR A 204 8.29 3.77 24.16
CA THR A 204 7.58 3.62 25.42
C THR A 204 6.17 4.22 25.40
N LEU A 205 5.65 4.55 24.20
CA LEU A 205 4.32 5.10 24.02
C LEU A 205 3.27 4.08 24.46
N ASP A 206 2.40 4.47 25.39
CA ASP A 206 1.19 3.73 25.72
C ASP A 206 0.03 4.22 24.84
N PRO A 207 -0.53 3.37 23.94
CA PRO A 207 -1.60 3.77 23.04
C PRO A 207 -2.88 4.24 23.76
N ARG A 208 -3.16 3.70 24.95
CA ARG A 208 -4.35 4.08 25.75
C ARG A 208 -4.18 5.48 26.34
N MET A 209 -2.99 5.75 26.88
CA MET A 209 -2.66 7.08 27.39
C MET A 209 -2.65 8.12 26.26
N GLN A 210 -2.12 7.76 25.10
CA GLN A 210 -2.12 8.61 23.92
C GLN A 210 -3.54 8.96 23.46
N ALA A 211 -4.44 7.98 23.36
CA ALA A 211 -5.84 8.22 23.02
C ALA A 211 -6.53 9.13 24.04
N ALA A 212 -6.33 8.90 25.32
CA ALA A 212 -6.87 9.73 26.39
C ALA A 212 -6.35 11.19 26.30
N ALA A 213 -5.04 11.36 26.04
CA ALA A 213 -4.42 12.66 25.88
C ALA A 213 -4.97 13.42 24.65
N GLN A 214 -5.18 12.75 23.52
CA GLN A 214 -5.78 13.34 22.32
C GLN A 214 -7.20 13.83 22.58
N VAL A 215 -8.02 13.04 23.28
CA VAL A 215 -9.38 13.43 23.67
C VAL A 215 -9.35 14.65 24.60
N ALA A 216 -8.50 14.61 25.64
CA ALA A 216 -8.38 15.70 26.60
C ALA A 216 -7.90 17.01 25.93
N LEU A 217 -6.90 16.92 25.03
CA LEU A 217 -6.41 18.06 24.27
C LEU A 217 -7.50 18.67 23.39
N ARG A 218 -8.24 17.83 22.66
CA ARG A 218 -9.35 18.29 21.81
C ARG A 218 -10.42 19.03 22.61
N HIS A 219 -10.87 18.45 23.72
CA HIS A 219 -11.84 19.09 24.59
C HIS A 219 -11.30 20.42 25.18
N GLY A 220 -10.01 20.44 25.56
CA GLY A 220 -9.37 21.66 26.04
C GLY A 220 -9.34 22.80 25.00
N LEU A 221 -8.99 22.43 23.75
CA LEU A 221 -8.97 23.40 22.63
C LEU A 221 -10.37 23.88 22.27
N GLU A 222 -11.38 23.02 22.24
CA GLU A 222 -12.78 23.39 22.02
C GLU A 222 -13.30 24.32 23.12
N ALA A 223 -12.96 24.05 24.39
CA ALA A 223 -13.31 24.91 25.51
C ALA A 223 -12.62 26.27 25.46
N LEU A 224 -11.37 26.28 25.01
CA LEU A 224 -10.61 27.53 24.78
C LEU A 224 -11.23 28.35 23.65
N ASP A 225 -11.56 27.72 22.55
CA ASP A 225 -12.15 28.35 21.37
C ASP A 225 -13.50 29.01 21.70
N ARG A 226 -14.36 28.29 22.44
CA ARG A 226 -15.62 28.88 22.96
C ARG A 226 -15.39 30.09 23.85
N ARG A 227 -14.36 30.08 24.72
CA ARG A 227 -14.01 31.21 25.57
C ARG A 227 -13.48 32.40 24.77
N LEU A 228 -12.78 32.16 23.67
CA LEU A 228 -12.25 33.15 22.75
C LEU A 228 -13.33 33.74 21.81
N GLY A 229 -14.56 33.22 21.87
CA GLY A 229 -15.71 33.77 21.17
C GLY A 229 -15.99 33.10 19.81
N PHE A 230 -15.56 31.84 19.62
CA PHE A 230 -15.99 31.07 18.45
C PHE A 230 -17.54 30.93 18.43
N ARG A 231 -18.16 31.34 17.34
CA ARG A 231 -19.62 31.41 17.20
C ARG A 231 -20.18 30.39 16.20
N GLY A 232 -19.42 29.41 15.81
CA GLY A 232 -19.80 28.43 14.80
C GLY A 232 -19.35 28.78 13.38
N PRO A 233 -19.80 28.04 12.36
CA PRO A 233 -19.43 28.32 10.99
C PRO A 233 -19.90 29.69 10.52
N VAL A 234 -19.11 30.32 9.64
CA VAL A 234 -19.43 31.64 9.08
C VAL A 234 -20.70 31.58 8.24
N THR A 235 -20.89 30.52 7.49
CA THR A 235 -22.09 30.27 6.67
C THR A 235 -22.31 28.77 6.45
N ARG A 236 -23.49 28.40 5.99
CA ARG A 236 -23.80 27.06 5.50
C ARG A 236 -23.97 27.12 4.01
N LEU A 237 -23.32 26.22 3.32
CA LEU A 237 -23.38 26.07 1.88
C LEU A 237 -24.28 24.86 1.54
N ASP A 238 -25.03 24.95 0.45
CA ASP A 238 -25.62 23.78 -0.18
C ASP A 238 -24.56 23.00 -1.00
N ALA A 239 -24.95 21.86 -1.57
CA ALA A 239 -24.00 21.00 -2.26
C ALA A 239 -23.31 21.70 -3.46
N GLU A 240 -24.08 22.48 -4.25
CA GLU A 240 -23.56 23.19 -5.43
C GLU A 240 -22.58 24.31 -5.02
N ALA A 241 -22.92 25.07 -3.98
CA ALA A 241 -22.07 26.10 -3.46
C ALA A 241 -20.84 25.56 -2.73
N ALA A 242 -20.93 24.32 -2.14
CA ALA A 242 -19.81 23.66 -1.52
C ALA A 242 -18.79 23.18 -2.57
N ASP A 243 -19.22 22.59 -3.67
CA ASP A 243 -18.36 22.20 -4.78
C ASP A 243 -17.67 23.41 -5.41
N ALA A 244 -18.43 24.50 -5.65
CA ALA A 244 -17.88 25.75 -6.16
C ALA A 244 -16.87 26.39 -5.18
N PHE A 245 -17.05 26.20 -3.87
CA PHE A 245 -16.10 26.69 -2.86
C PHE A 245 -14.82 25.83 -2.86
N ALA A 246 -14.94 24.50 -2.99
CA ALA A 246 -13.80 23.58 -3.00
C ALA A 246 -12.90 23.80 -4.23
N ASP A 247 -13.49 24.08 -5.40
CA ASP A 247 -12.78 24.31 -6.66
C ASP A 247 -12.33 25.78 -6.84
N GLY A 248 -12.77 26.67 -5.94
CA GLY A 248 -12.51 28.10 -6.03
C GLY A 248 -11.18 28.55 -5.40
N PRO A 249 -10.81 29.82 -5.61
CA PRO A 249 -9.63 30.38 -4.95
C PRO A 249 -9.85 30.46 -3.43
N PRO A 250 -8.76 30.42 -2.63
CA PRO A 250 -8.82 30.58 -1.19
C PRO A 250 -9.64 31.84 -0.79
N GLN A 251 -10.45 31.71 0.26
CA GLN A 251 -11.26 32.81 0.75
C GLN A 251 -10.83 33.21 2.16
N ARG A 252 -10.66 34.50 2.42
CA ARG A 252 -10.38 35.04 3.74
C ARG A 252 -11.66 35.37 4.48
N VAL A 253 -11.62 35.28 5.82
CA VAL A 253 -12.71 35.74 6.68
C VAL A 253 -12.60 37.25 6.86
N ALA A 254 -13.58 38.00 6.34
CA ALA A 254 -13.68 39.42 6.49
C ALA A 254 -15.01 39.78 7.20
N GLY A 255 -14.90 40.22 8.44
CA GLY A 255 -16.09 40.51 9.27
C GLY A 255 -16.94 39.25 9.51
N ALA A 256 -18.18 39.25 9.03
CA ALA A 256 -19.11 38.12 9.13
C ALA A 256 -19.23 37.29 7.84
N GLY A 257 -18.39 37.53 6.85
CA GLY A 257 -18.45 36.88 5.55
C GLY A 257 -17.11 36.35 5.05
N LEU A 258 -17.13 35.80 3.85
CA LEU A 258 -15.95 35.27 3.13
C LEU A 258 -15.71 36.17 1.91
N GLU A 259 -14.45 36.51 1.68
CA GLU A 259 -14.00 37.29 0.52
C GLU A 259 -12.86 36.54 -0.20
N PRO A 260 -12.78 36.60 -1.54
CA PRO A 260 -11.66 35.98 -2.28
C PRO A 260 -10.31 36.51 -1.75
N ALA A 261 -9.39 35.58 -1.48
CA ALA A 261 -8.03 35.93 -1.13
C ALA A 261 -7.21 36.08 -2.43
N HIS A 262 -6.62 37.24 -2.63
CA HIS A 262 -5.75 37.51 -3.75
C HIS A 262 -4.28 37.46 -3.31
N GLY A 263 -3.47 36.61 -3.95
CA GLY A 263 -2.04 36.47 -3.68
C GLY A 263 -1.68 35.34 -2.70
N GLU A 264 -0.48 35.40 -2.12
CA GLU A 264 -0.01 34.43 -1.15
C GLU A 264 -0.82 34.51 0.17
N LEU A 265 -1.01 33.33 0.81
CA LEU A 265 -1.66 33.25 2.10
C LEU A 265 -0.80 33.96 3.16
N LEU A 266 -1.33 34.97 3.80
CA LEU A 266 -0.62 35.76 4.79
C LEU A 266 -0.68 35.07 6.16
N PRO A 267 0.43 35.06 6.94
CA PRO A 267 0.41 34.65 8.34
C PRO A 267 -0.61 35.48 9.12
N GLU A 268 -1.24 34.88 10.13
CA GLU A 268 -2.25 35.51 11.01
C GLU A 268 -3.60 35.88 10.34
N THR A 269 -3.76 35.66 9.04
CA THR A 269 -5.04 35.86 8.35
C THR A 269 -5.93 34.65 8.52
N ARG A 270 -7.21 34.83 8.86
CA ARG A 270 -8.19 33.73 8.92
C ARG A 270 -8.73 33.44 7.53
N TYR A 271 -8.67 32.17 7.13
CA TYR A 271 -9.19 31.66 5.85
C TYR A 271 -10.40 30.77 6.10
N GLY A 272 -11.33 30.76 5.14
CA GLY A 272 -12.46 29.85 5.16
C GLY A 272 -12.02 28.42 4.82
N GLY A 273 -12.49 27.46 5.58
CA GLY A 273 -12.39 26.03 5.29
C GLY A 273 -13.77 25.41 5.15
N LEU A 274 -13.93 24.46 4.25
CA LEU A 274 -15.16 23.72 4.05
C LEU A 274 -15.20 22.52 4.99
N VAL A 275 -16.30 22.38 5.74
CA VAL A 275 -16.58 21.19 6.54
C VAL A 275 -17.43 20.24 5.69
N THR A 276 -16.83 19.19 5.14
CA THR A 276 -17.48 18.24 4.22
C THR A 276 -18.22 17.13 4.95
N ALA A 277 -17.82 16.78 6.18
CA ALA A 277 -18.52 15.81 6.99
C ALA A 277 -18.44 16.12 8.48
N LEU A 278 -19.59 15.99 9.16
CA LEU A 278 -19.63 15.90 10.60
C LEU A 278 -19.73 14.42 10.97
N PRO A 279 -18.77 13.85 11.70
CA PRO A 279 -18.88 12.47 12.15
C PRO A 279 -20.10 12.29 13.05
N LYS A 280 -20.80 11.18 12.87
CA LYS A 280 -22.08 10.83 13.51
C LYS A 280 -22.05 10.68 15.03
N LYS A 281 -21.08 11.18 15.71
CA LYS A 281 -20.91 11.52 17.14
C LYS A 281 -19.45 11.88 17.39
N GLY A 282 -19.16 13.14 17.53
CA GLY A 282 -18.03 13.62 18.34
C GLY A 282 -16.71 13.96 17.66
N GLY A 283 -16.64 14.24 16.36
CA GLY A 283 -15.42 14.78 15.75
C GLY A 283 -15.70 15.58 14.48
N LEU A 284 -14.95 16.64 14.24
CA LEU A 284 -14.96 17.47 13.03
C LEU A 284 -13.93 16.90 12.04
N GLY A 285 -14.35 16.54 10.83
CA GLY A 285 -13.44 16.36 9.71
C GLY A 285 -13.22 17.72 9.04
N LEU A 286 -11.97 18.14 8.91
CA LEU A 286 -11.55 19.30 8.12
C LEU A 286 -10.74 18.76 6.93
N GLU A 287 -11.10 19.09 5.71
CA GLU A 287 -10.26 18.98 4.51
C GLU A 287 -9.64 20.34 4.17
#